data_c90429ab2d3e24708d7435fc62e58e64
#
_entry.id   c90429ab2d3e24708d7435fc62e58e64
#
_cell.length_a   1.000
_cell.length_b   1.000
_cell.length_c   1.000
_cell.angle_alpha   90.00
_cell.angle_beta   90.00
_cell.angle_gamma   90.00
#
_symmetry.space_group_name_H-M   'P 1'
#
loop_
_entity.id
_entity.type
_entity.pdbx_description
1 polymer ?
#
loop_
_entity_poly.entity_id
_entity_poly.type
_entity_poly.pdbx_seq_one_letter_code
_entity_poly.pdbx_strand_id
1 'polypeptide(L)'
;MEDYSFKIIVIGPAAVGKSSLIRRFVEDKFVFNYKFTIGVDFFSKYVEYEKKQKVRLLIWDIGGQDRFKSLLPSFYNGTNGALVVFDLSRAQTFPRMKEWLSDMKQLIGKKIPVVIIGNKSDLISEIGEVIDRNEPSKYAKEENCLYIETSAKEGDNVENAFIELTRKIIKYINST
;
A
#
# COMPACT_ATOMS: atom_id res chain seq x y z
N MET A 1 2.94 -8.58 -27.37
CA MET A 1 3.30 -8.49 -25.93
C MET A 1 2.01 -8.52 -25.14
N GLU A 2 1.82 -9.52 -24.28
CA GLU A 2 0.64 -9.51 -23.41
C GLU A 2 0.78 -8.35 -22.45
N ASP A 3 -0.18 -7.41 -22.52
CA ASP A 3 -0.26 -6.31 -21.58
C ASP A 3 -0.82 -6.85 -20.25
N TYR A 4 0.08 -7.21 -19.33
CA TYR A 4 -0.34 -7.63 -18.00
C TYR A 4 -1.12 -6.51 -17.30
N SER A 5 -2.23 -6.90 -16.69
CA SER A 5 -3.03 -6.02 -15.83
C SER A 5 -3.12 -6.62 -14.44
N PHE A 6 -2.68 -5.88 -13.41
CA PHE A 6 -2.70 -6.35 -12.03
C PHE A 6 -3.63 -5.50 -11.17
N LYS A 7 -4.52 -6.17 -10.47
CA LYS A 7 -5.29 -5.54 -9.40
C LYS A 7 -4.45 -5.48 -8.14
N ILE A 8 -4.23 -4.27 -7.65
CA ILE A 8 -3.60 -4.04 -6.35
C ILE A 8 -4.57 -3.29 -5.42
N ILE A 9 -4.54 -3.64 -4.15
CA ILE A 9 -5.30 -2.98 -3.10
C ILE A 9 -4.36 -2.17 -2.22
N VAL A 10 -4.84 -1.01 -1.77
CA VAL A 10 -4.16 -0.18 -0.78
C VAL A 10 -5.03 -0.12 0.45
N ILE A 11 -4.55 -0.70 1.54
CA ILE A 11 -5.31 -0.90 2.78
C ILE A 11 -4.53 -0.39 4.00
N GLY A 12 -5.22 -0.26 5.10
CA GLY A 12 -4.68 0.20 6.38
C GLY A 12 -5.68 1.09 7.12
N PRO A 13 -5.38 1.50 8.36
CA PRO A 13 -6.28 2.32 9.15
C PRO A 13 -6.57 3.68 8.49
N ALA A 14 -7.61 4.35 8.97
CA ALA A 14 -8.00 5.65 8.44
C ALA A 14 -6.92 6.72 8.65
N ALA A 15 -6.82 7.66 7.72
CA ALA A 15 -5.96 8.85 7.78
C ALA A 15 -4.45 8.57 7.81
N VAL A 16 -3.98 7.42 7.33
CA VAL A 16 -2.54 7.12 7.19
C VAL A 16 -1.94 7.62 5.87
N GLY A 17 -2.79 8.12 4.95
CA GLY A 17 -2.36 8.69 3.68
C GLY A 17 -2.44 7.76 2.49
N LYS A 18 -3.29 6.73 2.50
CA LYS A 18 -3.49 5.80 1.38
C LYS A 18 -3.87 6.53 0.08
N SER A 19 -4.92 7.33 0.12
CA SER A 19 -5.37 8.12 -1.03
C SER A 19 -4.31 9.12 -1.49
N SER A 20 -3.59 9.73 -0.57
CA SER A 20 -2.51 10.67 -0.88
C SER A 20 -1.33 9.99 -1.59
N LEU A 21 -0.96 8.77 -1.16
CA LEU A 21 0.04 7.94 -1.83
C LEU A 21 -0.36 7.62 -3.28
N ILE A 22 -1.60 7.18 -3.46
CA ILE A 22 -2.13 6.82 -4.77
C ILE A 22 -2.17 8.04 -5.69
N ARG A 23 -2.67 9.18 -5.22
CA ARG A 23 -2.72 10.41 -6.02
C ARG A 23 -1.33 10.94 -6.36
N ARG A 24 -0.37 10.88 -5.42
CA ARG A 24 1.02 11.21 -5.72
C ARG A 24 1.58 10.31 -6.82
N PHE A 25 1.33 9.02 -6.73
CA PHE A 25 1.79 8.06 -7.72
C PHE A 25 1.13 8.24 -9.09
N VAL A 26 -0.19 8.42 -9.14
CA VAL A 26 -0.96 8.47 -10.40
C VAL A 26 -0.89 9.84 -11.06
N GLU A 27 -1.03 10.93 -10.28
CA GLU A 27 -1.24 12.30 -10.77
C GLU A 27 -0.06 13.23 -10.47
N ASP A 28 0.93 12.78 -9.68
CA ASP A 28 2.02 13.59 -9.12
C ASP A 28 1.52 14.83 -8.35
N LYS A 29 0.44 14.65 -7.58
CA LYS A 29 -0.20 15.71 -6.79
C LYS A 29 -0.34 15.33 -5.33
N PHE A 30 -0.24 16.35 -4.46
CA PHE A 30 -0.58 16.25 -3.05
C PHE A 30 -1.63 17.30 -2.69
N VAL A 31 -2.70 16.87 -2.03
CA VAL A 31 -3.81 17.73 -1.62
C VAL A 31 -3.88 17.77 -0.09
N PHE A 32 -3.73 18.96 0.49
CA PHE A 32 -3.74 19.15 1.95
C PHE A 32 -5.11 18.92 2.59
N ASN A 33 -6.20 19.15 1.84
CA ASN A 33 -7.56 18.95 2.35
C ASN A 33 -7.91 17.46 2.31
N TYR A 34 -7.72 16.80 3.46
CA TYR A 34 -8.03 15.40 3.62
C TYR A 34 -9.54 15.17 3.71
N LYS A 35 -10.06 14.31 2.82
CA LYS A 35 -11.40 13.75 2.92
C LYS A 35 -11.29 12.24 3.15
N PHE A 36 -12.11 11.71 4.07
CA PHE A 36 -12.16 10.25 4.28
C PHE A 36 -12.68 9.55 3.03
N THR A 37 -12.00 8.50 2.61
CA THR A 37 -12.48 7.62 1.54
C THR A 37 -13.70 6.83 2.04
N ILE A 38 -14.82 6.98 1.34
CA ILE A 38 -16.05 6.25 1.65
C ILE A 38 -16.12 5.04 0.72
N GLY A 39 -15.99 3.83 1.29
CA GLY A 39 -16.00 2.59 0.53
C GLY A 39 -14.68 2.36 -0.22
N VAL A 40 -14.70 2.46 -1.53
CA VAL A 40 -13.55 2.23 -2.41
C VAL A 40 -13.49 3.26 -3.53
N ASP A 41 -12.29 3.68 -3.90
CA ASP A 41 -12.02 4.50 -5.08
C ASP A 41 -11.06 3.76 -6.03
N PHE A 42 -11.13 4.06 -7.33
CA PHE A 42 -10.45 3.31 -8.37
C PHE A 42 -9.52 4.21 -9.17
N PHE A 43 -8.29 3.73 -9.38
CA PHE A 43 -7.29 4.40 -10.20
C PHE A 43 -6.64 3.40 -11.15
N SER A 44 -6.00 3.89 -12.20
CA SER A 44 -5.14 3.05 -13.03
C SER A 44 -3.94 3.81 -13.55
N LYS A 45 -2.81 3.11 -13.66
CA LYS A 45 -1.58 3.65 -14.23
C LYS A 45 -0.77 2.55 -14.90
N TYR A 46 -0.16 2.87 -16.04
CA TYR A 46 0.88 2.03 -16.63
C TYR A 46 2.20 2.28 -15.92
N VAL A 47 2.90 1.20 -15.58
CA VAL A 47 4.18 1.22 -14.86
C VAL A 47 5.22 0.45 -15.67
N GLU A 48 6.38 1.05 -15.86
CA GLU A 48 7.56 0.36 -16.37
C GLU A 48 8.32 -0.25 -15.18
N TYR A 49 8.31 -1.57 -15.05
CA TYR A 49 8.95 -2.27 -13.94
C TYR A 49 10.34 -2.80 -14.27
N GLU A 50 10.60 -2.99 -15.59
CA GLU A 50 11.89 -3.30 -16.19
C GLU A 50 12.01 -2.57 -17.53
N LYS A 51 13.22 -2.48 -18.05
CA LYS A 51 13.51 -1.76 -19.29
C LYS A 51 12.58 -2.21 -20.43
N LYS A 52 11.72 -1.31 -20.90
CA LYS A 52 10.71 -1.50 -21.95
C LYS A 52 9.58 -2.49 -21.61
N GLN A 53 9.45 -2.93 -20.36
CA GLN A 53 8.37 -3.81 -19.94
C GLN A 53 7.37 -3.03 -19.08
N LYS A 54 6.14 -2.93 -19.54
CA LYS A 54 5.07 -2.18 -18.89
C LYS A 54 3.94 -3.10 -18.48
N VAL A 55 3.30 -2.75 -17.36
CA VAL A 55 2.06 -3.37 -16.90
C VAL A 55 1.06 -2.28 -16.54
N ARG A 56 -0.22 -2.60 -16.62
CA ARG A 56 -1.29 -1.74 -16.12
C ARG A 56 -1.62 -2.12 -14.68
N LEU A 57 -1.49 -1.19 -13.75
CA LEU A 57 -1.96 -1.34 -12.39
C LEU A 57 -3.39 -0.81 -12.27
N LEU A 58 -4.28 -1.65 -11.76
CA LEU A 58 -5.64 -1.30 -11.34
C LEU A 58 -5.61 -1.15 -9.82
N ILE A 59 -5.64 0.10 -9.34
CA ILE A 59 -5.40 0.44 -7.94
C ILE A 59 -6.73 0.70 -7.25
N TRP A 60 -6.99 -0.05 -6.19
CA TRP A 60 -8.18 0.06 -5.37
C TRP A 60 -7.83 0.70 -4.04
N ASP A 61 -8.26 1.96 -3.86
CA ASP A 61 -8.12 2.71 -2.62
C ASP A 61 -9.26 2.34 -1.67
N ILE A 62 -8.98 1.53 -0.67
CA ILE A 62 -9.99 1.02 0.26
C ILE A 62 -10.03 1.90 1.51
N GLY A 63 -11.22 2.41 1.84
CA GLY A 63 -11.44 3.22 3.03
C GLY A 63 -11.08 2.48 4.32
N GLY A 64 -10.27 3.13 5.17
CA GLY A 64 -9.74 2.54 6.41
C GLY A 64 -10.69 2.60 7.61
N GLN A 65 -11.98 2.90 7.41
CA GLN A 65 -12.97 2.97 8.48
C GLN A 65 -13.57 1.59 8.76
N ASP A 66 -13.65 1.21 10.04
CA ASP A 66 -14.16 -0.09 10.47
C ASP A 66 -15.59 -0.40 9.98
N ARG A 67 -16.42 0.63 9.78
CA ARG A 67 -17.80 0.49 9.28
C ARG A 67 -17.90 -0.15 7.88
N PHE A 68 -16.81 -0.15 7.09
CA PHE A 68 -16.79 -0.73 5.74
C PHE A 68 -16.20 -2.14 5.69
N LYS A 69 -15.80 -2.70 6.84
CA LYS A 69 -15.16 -4.04 6.89
C LYS A 69 -16.01 -5.16 6.29
N SER A 70 -17.35 -5.06 6.38
CA SER A 70 -18.24 -6.06 5.79
C SER A 70 -18.18 -6.15 4.26
N LEU A 71 -17.67 -5.10 3.57
CA LEU A 71 -17.53 -5.05 2.13
C LEU A 71 -16.17 -5.58 1.63
N LEU A 72 -15.20 -5.76 2.53
CA LEU A 72 -13.83 -6.14 2.19
C LEU A 72 -13.72 -7.45 1.41
N PRO A 73 -14.49 -8.52 1.72
CA PRO A 73 -14.39 -9.77 0.97
C PRO A 73 -14.62 -9.58 -0.53
N SER A 74 -15.60 -8.76 -0.92
CA SER A 74 -15.88 -8.46 -2.33
C SER A 74 -14.80 -7.59 -2.97
N PHE A 75 -14.22 -6.66 -2.21
CA PHE A 75 -13.14 -5.79 -2.71
C PHE A 75 -11.81 -6.56 -2.89
N TYR A 76 -11.57 -7.58 -2.09
CA TYR A 76 -10.32 -8.35 -2.13
C TYR A 76 -10.28 -9.44 -3.21
N ASN A 77 -11.43 -9.79 -3.79
CA ASN A 77 -11.47 -10.79 -4.85
C ASN A 77 -10.62 -10.39 -6.06
N GLY A 78 -9.82 -11.33 -6.59
CA GLY A 78 -8.97 -11.11 -7.76
C GLY A 78 -7.73 -10.26 -7.51
N THR A 79 -7.39 -9.95 -6.25
CA THR A 79 -6.19 -9.16 -5.91
C THR A 79 -4.90 -9.92 -6.24
N ASN A 80 -3.98 -9.25 -6.91
CA ASN A 80 -2.64 -9.75 -7.25
C ASN A 80 -1.57 -9.34 -6.24
N GLY A 81 -1.75 -8.21 -5.57
CA GLY A 81 -0.82 -7.70 -4.55
C GLY A 81 -1.42 -6.58 -3.71
N ALA A 82 -0.77 -6.25 -2.60
CA ALA A 82 -1.26 -5.24 -1.66
C ALA A 82 -0.16 -4.31 -1.16
N LEU A 83 -0.51 -3.03 -0.99
CA LEU A 83 0.20 -2.09 -0.14
C LEU A 83 -0.57 -1.96 1.18
N VAL A 84 0.10 -2.17 2.30
CA VAL A 84 -0.49 -2.09 3.64
C VAL A 84 0.18 -0.96 4.40
N VAL A 85 -0.58 0.10 4.69
CA VAL A 85 -0.05 1.40 5.07
C VAL A 85 -0.32 1.73 6.53
N PHE A 86 0.68 2.29 7.21
CA PHE A 86 0.56 2.95 8.51
C PHE A 86 1.25 4.32 8.46
N ASP A 87 1.06 5.11 9.50
CA ASP A 87 1.55 6.48 9.63
C ASP A 87 2.69 6.54 10.65
N LEU A 88 3.91 6.85 10.19
CA LEU A 88 5.10 6.94 11.03
C LEU A 88 5.00 8.01 12.12
N SER A 89 4.11 8.97 11.95
CA SER A 89 3.88 10.04 12.93
C SER A 89 2.87 9.70 14.03
N ARG A 90 2.21 8.53 13.93
CA ARG A 90 1.19 8.06 14.89
C ARG A 90 1.39 6.61 15.26
N ALA A 91 1.96 6.37 16.44
CA ALA A 91 2.37 5.03 16.90
C ALA A 91 1.24 4.00 16.88
N GLN A 92 0.00 4.40 17.21
CA GLN A 92 -1.15 3.50 17.24
C GLN A 92 -1.57 2.96 15.87
N THR A 93 -1.12 3.57 14.78
CA THR A 93 -1.45 3.08 13.43
C THR A 93 -0.67 1.83 13.03
N PHE A 94 0.49 1.59 13.64
CA PHE A 94 1.29 0.41 13.35
C PHE A 94 0.64 -0.89 13.84
N PRO A 95 0.21 -1.06 15.11
CA PRO A 95 -0.54 -2.25 15.51
C PRO A 95 -1.87 -2.40 14.74
N ARG A 96 -2.56 -1.31 14.43
CA ARG A 96 -3.78 -1.37 13.61
C ARG A 96 -3.49 -1.86 12.18
N MET A 97 -2.37 -1.48 11.59
CA MET A 97 -1.94 -2.01 10.29
C MET A 97 -1.72 -3.52 10.34
N LYS A 98 -1.16 -4.06 11.42
CA LYS A 98 -0.99 -5.50 11.60
C LYS A 98 -2.34 -6.25 11.57
N GLU A 99 -3.38 -5.69 12.19
CA GLU A 99 -4.75 -6.22 12.12
C GLU A 99 -5.25 -6.25 10.67
N TRP A 100 -5.09 -5.15 9.91
CA TRP A 100 -5.46 -5.08 8.51
C TRP A 100 -4.76 -6.14 7.65
N LEU A 101 -3.45 -6.34 7.87
CA LEU A 101 -2.69 -7.36 7.16
C LEU A 101 -3.19 -8.77 7.48
N SER A 102 -3.45 -9.06 8.75
CA SER A 102 -3.97 -10.35 9.21
C SER A 102 -5.35 -10.64 8.62
N ASP A 103 -6.28 -9.70 8.71
CA ASP A 103 -7.63 -9.82 8.16
C ASP A 103 -7.60 -10.04 6.64
N MET A 104 -6.76 -9.28 5.94
CA MET A 104 -6.57 -9.43 4.49
C MET A 104 -6.08 -10.83 4.13
N LYS A 105 -5.08 -11.36 4.82
CA LYS A 105 -4.55 -12.71 4.57
C LYS A 105 -5.61 -13.78 4.74
N GLN A 106 -6.45 -13.66 5.77
CA GLN A 106 -7.56 -14.59 6.02
C GLN A 106 -8.61 -14.50 4.92
N LEU A 107 -9.02 -13.30 4.53
CA LEU A 107 -10.07 -13.09 3.54
C LEU A 107 -9.65 -13.50 2.12
N ILE A 108 -8.41 -13.26 1.74
CA ILE A 108 -7.89 -13.65 0.42
C ILE A 108 -7.65 -15.16 0.35
N GLY A 109 -7.26 -15.80 1.45
CA GLY A 109 -7.08 -17.26 1.56
C GLY A 109 -5.95 -17.85 0.71
N LYS A 110 -5.15 -17.03 0.05
CA LYS A 110 -3.96 -17.41 -0.72
C LYS A 110 -2.81 -16.43 -0.47
N LYS A 111 -1.58 -16.86 -0.73
CA LYS A 111 -0.42 -15.96 -0.65
C LYS A 111 -0.45 -14.98 -1.82
N ILE A 112 -0.25 -13.72 -1.52
CA ILE A 112 -0.02 -12.65 -2.50
C ILE A 112 1.18 -11.80 -2.06
N PRO A 113 1.91 -11.16 -2.99
CA PRO A 113 2.94 -10.20 -2.66
C PRO A 113 2.37 -9.00 -1.89
N VAL A 114 3.08 -8.61 -0.83
CA VAL A 114 2.73 -7.47 0.03
C VAL A 114 3.94 -6.58 0.24
N VAL A 115 3.70 -5.27 0.22
CA VAL A 115 4.65 -4.26 0.69
C VAL A 115 4.01 -3.50 1.85
N ILE A 116 4.71 -3.45 2.97
CA ILE A 116 4.31 -2.65 4.14
C ILE A 116 4.90 -1.26 3.97
N ILE A 117 4.07 -0.24 4.13
CA ILE A 117 4.42 1.17 3.92
C ILE A 117 4.33 1.93 5.25
N GLY A 118 5.46 2.49 5.69
CA GLY A 118 5.49 3.53 6.71
C GLY A 118 5.44 4.91 6.04
N ASN A 119 4.26 5.52 6.01
CA ASN A 119 4.04 6.80 5.32
C ASN A 119 4.25 7.98 6.26
N LYS A 120 4.35 9.17 5.68
CA LYS A 120 4.59 10.47 6.32
C LYS A 120 5.98 10.58 6.97
N SER A 121 7.00 10.01 6.31
CA SER A 121 8.41 10.10 6.75
C SER A 121 8.91 11.55 6.85
N ASP A 122 8.32 12.48 6.11
CA ASP A 122 8.59 13.92 6.18
C ASP A 122 8.32 14.52 7.57
N LEU A 123 7.38 13.97 8.35
CA LEU A 123 7.03 14.49 9.68
C LEU A 123 8.03 14.08 10.77
N ILE A 124 8.88 13.07 10.54
CA ILE A 124 9.82 12.58 11.55
C ILE A 124 10.82 13.66 11.95
N SER A 125 11.26 14.49 11.02
CA SER A 125 12.19 15.60 11.30
C SER A 125 11.59 16.67 12.21
N GLU A 126 10.26 16.81 12.22
CA GLU A 126 9.55 17.83 13.03
C GLU A 126 9.16 17.29 14.41
N ILE A 127 8.63 16.06 14.46
CA ILE A 127 8.03 15.49 15.69
C ILE A 127 8.93 14.45 16.39
N GLY A 128 10.02 14.03 15.75
CA GLY A 128 10.85 12.92 16.21
C GLY A 128 10.26 11.53 15.91
N GLU A 129 11.01 10.49 16.27
CA GLU A 129 10.57 9.11 16.11
C GLU A 129 9.59 8.73 17.22
N VAL A 130 8.35 8.43 16.86
CA VAL A 130 7.30 7.95 17.79
C VAL A 130 7.12 6.42 17.69
N ILE A 131 7.75 5.79 16.71
CA ILE A 131 7.84 4.34 16.51
C ILE A 131 9.33 4.00 16.36
N ASP A 132 9.80 2.97 17.04
CA ASP A 132 11.13 2.44 16.76
C ASP A 132 11.17 1.91 15.32
N ARG A 133 11.92 2.58 14.46
CA ARG A 133 11.97 2.30 13.01
C ARG A 133 12.49 0.91 12.67
N ASN A 134 13.17 0.23 13.60
CA ASN A 134 13.57 -1.16 13.43
C ASN A 134 12.39 -2.13 13.55
N GLU A 135 11.36 -1.76 14.31
CA GLU A 135 10.20 -2.62 14.58
C GLU A 135 9.40 -2.95 13.33
N PRO A 136 8.99 -1.98 12.46
CA PRO A 136 8.31 -2.29 11.21
C PRO A 136 9.16 -3.14 10.25
N SER A 137 10.45 -2.89 10.17
CA SER A 137 11.37 -3.67 9.34
C SER A 137 11.48 -5.12 9.80
N LYS A 138 11.58 -5.35 11.12
CA LYS A 138 11.59 -6.68 11.73
C LYS A 138 10.27 -7.41 11.46
N TYR A 139 9.14 -6.76 11.73
CA TYR A 139 7.82 -7.33 11.48
C TYR A 139 7.61 -7.70 9.99
N ALA A 140 8.03 -6.84 9.06
CA ALA A 140 7.93 -7.13 7.64
C ALA A 140 8.72 -8.40 7.25
N LYS A 141 9.91 -8.60 7.81
CA LYS A 141 10.70 -9.83 7.60
C LYS A 141 9.99 -11.06 8.15
N GLU A 142 9.42 -10.99 9.35
CA GLU A 142 8.64 -12.08 9.96
C GLU A 142 7.43 -12.45 9.09
N GLU A 143 6.77 -11.48 8.51
CA GLU A 143 5.61 -11.64 7.61
C GLU A 143 5.99 -11.97 6.15
N ASN A 144 7.28 -12.07 5.84
CA ASN A 144 7.81 -12.25 4.47
C ASN A 144 7.36 -11.14 3.49
N CYS A 145 7.29 -9.92 4.00
CA CYS A 145 6.94 -8.70 3.26
C CYS A 145 8.16 -7.81 3.04
N LEU A 146 8.08 -6.92 2.06
CA LEU A 146 9.01 -5.80 1.91
C LEU A 146 8.49 -4.62 2.76
N TYR A 147 9.40 -3.86 3.37
CA TYR A 147 9.10 -2.61 4.07
C TYR A 147 9.72 -1.42 3.37
N ILE A 148 8.94 -0.38 3.14
CA ILE A 148 9.39 0.88 2.52
C ILE A 148 8.79 2.05 3.30
N GLU A 149 9.62 3.05 3.61
CA GLU A 149 9.16 4.33 4.15
C GLU A 149 8.91 5.32 3.02
N THR A 150 7.81 6.05 3.09
CA THR A 150 7.37 6.98 2.04
C THR A 150 6.95 8.31 2.60
N SER A 151 7.01 9.35 1.76
CA SER A 151 6.30 10.61 1.96
C SER A 151 5.43 10.91 0.74
N ALA A 152 4.12 10.81 0.89
CA ALA A 152 3.20 11.24 -0.16
C ALA A 152 3.28 12.75 -0.41
N LYS A 153 3.61 13.54 0.62
CA LYS A 153 3.79 14.98 0.54
C LYS A 153 4.99 15.35 -0.32
N GLU A 154 6.15 14.79 -0.04
CA GLU A 154 7.41 15.09 -0.75
C GLU A 154 7.61 14.23 -2.01
N GLY A 155 6.89 13.12 -2.12
CA GLY A 155 7.03 12.15 -3.22
C GLY A 155 8.08 11.07 -2.96
N ASP A 156 8.74 11.08 -1.80
CA ASP A 156 9.83 10.17 -1.48
C ASP A 156 9.36 8.71 -1.46
N ASN A 157 10.06 7.86 -2.23
CA ASN A 157 9.83 6.42 -2.35
C ASN A 157 8.41 6.01 -2.82
N VAL A 158 7.55 6.93 -3.22
CA VAL A 158 6.17 6.61 -3.61
C VAL A 158 6.17 5.75 -4.87
N GLU A 159 6.82 6.18 -5.94
CA GLU A 159 6.92 5.41 -7.17
C GLU A 159 7.63 4.06 -6.95
N ASN A 160 8.72 4.07 -6.18
CA ASN A 160 9.48 2.88 -5.82
C ASN A 160 8.60 1.81 -5.14
N ALA A 161 7.71 2.21 -4.24
CA ALA A 161 6.80 1.28 -3.54
C ALA A 161 5.90 0.51 -4.50
N PHE A 162 5.32 1.19 -5.49
CA PHE A 162 4.47 0.56 -6.52
C PHE A 162 5.27 -0.31 -7.49
N ILE A 163 6.48 0.13 -7.90
CA ILE A 163 7.37 -0.65 -8.77
C ILE A 163 7.83 -1.92 -8.08
N GLU A 164 8.26 -1.85 -6.83
CA GLU A 164 8.71 -3.02 -6.07
C GLU A 164 7.58 -4.03 -5.83
N LEU A 165 6.36 -3.56 -5.55
CA LEU A 165 5.19 -4.45 -5.51
C LEU A 165 4.97 -5.13 -6.86
N THR A 166 5.04 -4.38 -7.96
CA THR A 166 4.88 -4.90 -9.31
C THR A 166 5.91 -5.99 -9.63
N ARG A 167 7.18 -5.75 -9.33
CA ARG A 167 8.26 -6.73 -9.50
C ARG A 167 8.01 -8.01 -8.70
N LYS A 168 7.55 -7.88 -7.47
CA LYS A 168 7.19 -9.04 -6.63
C LYS A 168 6.01 -9.82 -7.20
N ILE A 169 5.00 -9.16 -7.76
CA ILE A 169 3.86 -9.82 -8.40
C ILE A 169 4.34 -10.64 -9.60
N ILE A 170 5.15 -10.05 -10.47
CA ILE A 170 5.68 -10.73 -11.65
C ILE A 170 6.55 -11.93 -11.27
N LYS A 171 7.45 -11.75 -10.29
CA LYS A 171 8.27 -12.84 -9.78
C LYS A 171 7.42 -13.97 -9.21
N TYR A 172 6.35 -13.63 -8.48
CA TYR A 172 5.43 -14.62 -7.91
C TYR A 172 4.71 -15.42 -9.00
N ILE A 173 4.17 -14.75 -10.01
CA ILE A 173 3.47 -15.40 -11.13
C ILE A 173 4.42 -16.33 -11.92
N ASN A 174 5.65 -15.90 -12.16
CA ASN A 174 6.64 -16.68 -12.90
C ASN A 174 7.21 -17.87 -12.10
N SER A 175 6.96 -17.93 -10.78
CA SER A 175 7.42 -19.02 -9.89
C SER A 175 6.32 -20.03 -9.54
N THR A 176 5.10 -19.80 -9.99
CA THR A 176 3.92 -20.65 -9.73
C THR A 176 3.52 -21.41 -11.00
#